data_f0c867eb547952346c2b01a78c7468d6
#
_entry.id   f0c867eb547952346c2b01a78c7468d6
#
_cell.length_a   1.000
_cell.length_b   1.000
_cell.length_c   1.000
_cell.angle_alpha   90.00
_cell.angle_beta   90.00
_cell.angle_gamma   90.00
#
_symmetry.space_group_name_H-M   'P 1'
#
loop_
_entity.id
_entity.type
_entity.pdbx_description
1 polymer ?
#
loop_
_entity_poly.entity_id
_entity_poly.type
_entity_poly.pdbx_seq_one_letter_code
_entity_poly.pdbx_strand_id
1 'polypeptide(L)'
;MKGTKNLTQGPILKQLFTLAMPIMATSFIQMAYSLTDMAWVGRIGSEAIAAVGSVGILTWMSTSISLLNKVGSEVSVGQAIGAQNEQAARAFASHNLTLSLLISLSWGALLFIFATPIISIYELEPHIAKMAVEYLRIIATAF
;
A
#
# COMPACT_ATOMS: atom_id res chain seq x y z
N MET A 1 -2.83 -0.78 29.98
CA MET A 1 -3.42 -1.18 28.68
C MET A 1 -3.75 -2.68 28.71
N LYS A 2 -5.03 -3.06 28.71
CA LYS A 2 -5.43 -4.46 28.57
C LYS A 2 -5.30 -4.85 27.07
N GLY A 3 -4.27 -5.65 26.74
CA GLY A 3 -4.15 -6.19 25.37
C GLY A 3 -2.79 -6.07 24.69
N THR A 4 -1.85 -5.29 25.19
CA THR A 4 -0.46 -5.25 24.68
C THR A 4 0.32 -6.45 25.22
N LYS A 5 0.71 -7.36 24.33
CA LYS A 5 1.63 -8.46 24.69
C LYS A 5 3.00 -7.86 25.00
N ASN A 6 3.53 -8.19 26.15
CA ASN A 6 4.90 -7.81 26.50
C ASN A 6 5.89 -8.70 25.73
N LEU A 7 6.45 -8.17 24.63
CA LEU A 7 7.34 -8.90 23.72
C LEU A 7 8.80 -8.92 24.23
N THR A 8 9.08 -8.24 25.32
CA THR A 8 10.45 -8.15 25.88
C THR A 8 10.78 -9.29 26.84
N GLN A 9 9.80 -10.14 27.21
CA GLN A 9 9.98 -11.23 28.18
C GLN A 9 9.64 -12.57 27.56
N GLY A 10 10.53 -13.57 27.73
CA GLY A 10 10.34 -14.95 27.29
C GLY A 10 11.27 -15.39 26.16
N PRO A 11 11.15 -16.64 25.68
CA PRO A 11 12.03 -17.17 24.64
C PRO A 11 11.80 -16.45 23.31
N ILE A 12 12.84 -15.85 22.77
CA ILE A 12 12.84 -15.00 21.57
C ILE A 12 12.20 -15.72 20.37
N LEU A 13 12.55 -16.99 20.15
CA LEU A 13 12.01 -17.80 19.04
C LEU A 13 10.47 -17.92 19.10
N LYS A 14 9.91 -18.17 20.27
CA LYS A 14 8.46 -18.30 20.44
C LYS A 14 7.74 -16.97 20.14
N GLN A 15 8.31 -15.87 20.57
CA GLN A 15 7.79 -14.54 20.32
C GLN A 15 7.85 -14.17 18.84
N LEU A 16 8.99 -14.47 18.19
CA LEU A 16 9.20 -14.26 16.78
C LEU A 16 8.16 -15.03 15.94
N PHE A 17 7.98 -16.33 16.21
CA PHE A 17 6.96 -17.14 15.50
C PHE A 17 5.54 -16.64 15.74
N THR A 18 5.23 -16.20 16.97
CA THR A 18 3.88 -15.68 17.28
C THR A 18 3.57 -14.39 16.50
N LEU A 19 4.58 -13.57 16.22
CA LEU A 19 4.44 -12.35 15.39
C LEU A 19 4.52 -12.66 13.91
N ALA A 20 5.42 -13.56 13.50
CA ALA A 20 5.65 -13.87 12.09
C ALA A 20 4.46 -14.61 11.46
N MET A 21 3.83 -15.56 12.17
CA MET A 21 2.74 -16.38 11.63
C MET A 21 1.56 -15.55 11.08
N PRO A 22 0.98 -14.59 11.81
CA PRO A 22 -0.11 -13.77 11.26
C PRO A 22 0.36 -12.87 10.10
N ILE A 23 1.60 -12.36 10.14
CA ILE A 23 2.16 -11.56 9.05
C ILE A 23 2.35 -12.42 7.79
N MET A 24 2.87 -13.63 7.94
CA MET A 24 3.01 -14.59 6.83
C MET A 24 1.65 -14.96 6.24
N ALA A 25 0.65 -15.21 7.09
CA ALA A 25 -0.69 -15.54 6.63
C ALA A 25 -1.32 -14.39 5.81
N THR A 26 -1.20 -13.14 6.27
CA THR A 26 -1.68 -11.98 5.50
C THR A 26 -0.93 -11.79 4.20
N SER A 27 0.40 -11.98 4.19
CA SER A 27 1.22 -11.90 2.97
C SER A 27 0.84 -12.99 1.96
N PHE A 28 0.54 -14.21 2.44
CA PHE A 28 0.09 -15.31 1.59
C PHE A 28 -1.29 -15.01 0.96
N ILE A 29 -2.22 -14.46 1.74
CA ILE A 29 -3.53 -14.04 1.24
C ILE A 29 -3.37 -12.93 0.19
N GLN A 30 -2.50 -11.93 0.42
CA GLN A 30 -2.21 -10.89 -0.56
C GLN A 30 -1.62 -11.45 -1.85
N MET A 31 -0.70 -12.41 -1.76
CA MET A 31 -0.13 -13.08 -2.92
C MET A 31 -1.20 -13.85 -3.71
N ALA A 32 -2.06 -14.61 -3.03
CA ALA A 32 -3.16 -15.34 -3.66
C ALA A 32 -4.15 -14.37 -4.35
N TYR A 33 -4.45 -13.22 -3.72
CA TYR A 33 -5.26 -12.16 -4.32
C TYR A 33 -4.61 -11.63 -5.60
N SER A 34 -3.34 -11.25 -5.57
CA SER A 34 -2.63 -10.73 -6.75
C SER A 34 -2.58 -11.75 -7.91
N LEU A 35 -2.35 -13.03 -7.60
CA LEU A 35 -2.38 -14.08 -8.62
C LEU A 35 -3.77 -14.27 -9.24
N THR A 36 -4.80 -14.18 -8.41
CA THR A 36 -6.20 -14.28 -8.88
C THR A 36 -6.55 -13.10 -9.77
N ASP A 37 -6.18 -11.88 -9.36
CA ASP A 37 -6.39 -10.65 -10.13
C ASP A 37 -5.70 -10.75 -11.51
N MET A 38 -4.42 -11.12 -11.53
CA MET A 38 -3.68 -11.33 -12.77
C MET A 38 -4.32 -12.40 -13.67
N ALA A 39 -4.84 -13.48 -13.09
CA ALA A 39 -5.53 -14.53 -13.85
C ALA A 39 -6.83 -14.02 -14.48
N TRP A 40 -7.57 -13.15 -13.79
CA TRP A 40 -8.77 -12.50 -14.36
C TRP A 40 -8.43 -11.52 -15.47
N VAL A 41 -7.44 -10.65 -15.26
CA VAL A 41 -6.96 -9.72 -16.29
C VAL A 41 -6.47 -10.49 -17.52
N GLY A 42 -5.77 -11.62 -17.32
CA GLY A 42 -5.31 -12.50 -18.40
C GLY A 42 -6.43 -13.08 -19.27
N ARG A 43 -7.62 -13.26 -18.71
CA ARG A 43 -8.79 -13.73 -19.49
C ARG A 43 -9.39 -12.66 -20.40
N ILE A 44 -9.16 -11.39 -20.13
CA ILE A 44 -9.63 -10.27 -20.96
C ILE A 44 -8.78 -10.17 -22.23
N GLY A 45 -7.50 -10.51 -22.16
CA GLY A 45 -6.61 -10.53 -23.32
C GLY A 45 -5.22 -9.94 -23.03
N SER A 46 -4.31 -10.11 -23.97
CA SER A 46 -2.94 -9.62 -23.87
C SER A 46 -2.82 -8.09 -23.79
N GLU A 47 -3.74 -7.37 -24.41
CA GLU A 47 -3.79 -5.90 -24.38
C GLU A 47 -4.13 -5.38 -22.98
N ALA A 48 -5.03 -6.05 -22.27
CA ALA A 48 -5.36 -5.73 -20.89
C ALA A 48 -4.17 -5.96 -19.95
N ILE A 49 -3.42 -7.05 -20.15
CA ILE A 49 -2.18 -7.32 -19.39
C ILE A 49 -1.14 -6.22 -19.68
N ALA A 50 -0.98 -5.81 -20.94
CA ALA A 50 -0.05 -4.74 -21.31
C ALA A 50 -0.45 -3.40 -20.68
N ALA A 51 -1.73 -3.05 -20.67
CA ALA A 51 -2.24 -1.84 -20.03
C ALA A 51 -1.99 -1.84 -18.51
N VAL A 52 -2.34 -2.92 -17.80
CA VAL A 52 -2.10 -3.06 -16.35
C VAL A 52 -0.60 -3.07 -16.04
N GLY A 53 0.20 -3.77 -16.85
CA GLY A 53 1.66 -3.83 -16.70
C GLY A 53 2.33 -2.46 -16.85
N SER A 54 1.88 -1.64 -17.79
CA SER A 54 2.42 -0.28 -17.98
C SER A 54 2.17 0.64 -16.78
N VAL A 55 1.08 0.43 -16.05
CA VAL A 55 0.75 1.17 -14.82
C VAL A 55 1.47 0.58 -13.59
N GLY A 56 2.06 -0.60 -13.71
CA GLY A 56 2.67 -1.34 -12.60
C GLY A 56 3.71 -0.54 -11.80
N ILE A 57 4.56 0.24 -12.48
CA ILE A 57 5.57 1.10 -11.82
C ILE A 57 4.87 2.17 -10.96
N LEU A 58 3.82 2.80 -11.46
CA LEU A 58 3.07 3.82 -10.73
C LEU A 58 2.36 3.23 -9.52
N THR A 59 1.80 2.04 -9.66
CA THR A 59 1.19 1.28 -8.55
C THR A 59 2.24 0.94 -7.49
N TRP A 60 3.44 0.52 -7.91
CA TRP A 60 4.53 0.24 -6.99
C TRP A 60 5.01 1.50 -6.26
N MET A 61 5.13 2.64 -6.95
CA MET A 61 5.45 3.93 -6.34
C MET A 61 4.40 4.33 -5.31
N SER A 62 3.12 4.18 -5.64
CA SER A 62 2.00 4.47 -4.74
C SER A 62 2.06 3.61 -3.48
N THR A 63 2.31 2.31 -3.63
CA THR A 63 2.51 1.40 -2.50
C THR A 63 3.70 1.81 -1.64
N SER A 64 4.81 2.25 -2.26
CA SER A 64 6.02 2.70 -1.54
C SER A 64 5.76 3.97 -0.72
N ILE A 65 5.00 4.93 -1.25
CA ILE A 65 4.59 6.15 -0.53
C ILE A 65 3.73 5.78 0.69
N SER A 66 2.76 4.88 0.50
CA SER A 66 1.90 4.39 1.58
C SER A 66 2.71 3.66 2.66
N LEU A 67 3.69 2.84 2.25
CA LEU A 67 4.57 2.10 3.15
C LEU A 67 5.44 3.02 4.01
N LEU A 68 5.94 4.13 3.46
CA LEU A 68 6.73 5.14 4.17
C LEU A 68 5.96 5.68 5.39
N ASN A 69 4.72 6.10 5.17
CA ASN A 69 3.88 6.63 6.24
C ASN A 69 3.44 5.54 7.23
N LYS A 70 3.13 4.33 6.73
CA LYS A 70 2.78 3.18 7.56
C LYS A 70 3.91 2.83 8.53
N VAL A 71 5.13 2.64 8.03
CA VAL A 71 6.29 2.27 8.85
C VAL A 71 6.64 3.39 9.84
N GLY A 72 6.61 4.64 9.42
CA GLY A 72 6.81 5.79 10.31
C GLY A 72 5.80 5.83 11.46
N SER A 73 4.54 5.53 11.16
CA SER A 73 3.48 5.43 12.16
C SER A 73 3.68 4.26 13.12
N GLU A 74 3.98 3.08 12.60
CA GLU A 74 4.21 1.87 13.40
C GLU A 74 5.37 2.08 14.38
N VAL A 75 6.46 2.69 13.94
CA VAL A 75 7.64 2.96 14.80
C VAL A 75 7.33 4.01 15.85
N SER A 76 6.79 5.16 15.47
CA SER A 76 6.55 6.27 16.41
C SER A 76 5.51 5.92 17.48
N VAL A 77 4.40 5.31 17.07
CA VAL A 77 3.35 4.87 17.99
C VAL A 77 3.85 3.70 18.86
N GLY A 78 4.57 2.74 18.26
CA GLY A 78 5.13 1.60 18.98
C GLY A 78 6.12 2.02 20.05
N GLN A 79 7.02 2.95 19.78
CA GLN A 79 7.96 3.50 20.77
C GLN A 79 7.24 4.25 21.90
N ALA A 80 6.23 5.06 21.58
CA ALA A 80 5.45 5.78 22.58
C ALA A 80 4.68 4.82 23.51
N ILE A 81 4.12 3.73 22.96
CA ILE A 81 3.46 2.68 23.73
C ILE A 81 4.49 1.96 24.63
N GLY A 82 5.67 1.60 24.08
CA GLY A 82 6.75 0.97 24.83
C GLY A 82 7.27 1.82 25.98
N ALA A 83 7.30 3.14 25.80
CA ALA A 83 7.64 4.13 26.83
C ALA A 83 6.48 4.41 27.82
N GLN A 84 5.35 3.72 27.70
CA GLN A 84 4.14 3.94 28.49
C GLN A 84 3.57 5.37 28.41
N ASN A 85 3.86 6.08 27.33
CA ASN A 85 3.36 7.44 27.09
C ASN A 85 2.15 7.42 26.15
N GLU A 86 0.97 7.20 26.74
CA GLU A 86 -0.29 7.15 25.98
C GLU A 86 -0.62 8.46 25.27
N GLN A 87 -0.25 9.59 25.86
CA GLN A 87 -0.52 10.90 25.29
C GLN A 87 0.29 11.09 23.98
N ALA A 88 1.57 10.74 24.00
CA ALA A 88 2.41 10.77 22.81
C ALA A 88 1.92 9.77 21.76
N ALA A 89 1.54 8.54 22.16
CA ALA A 89 1.02 7.54 21.23
C ALA A 89 -0.24 8.04 20.49
N ARG A 90 -1.19 8.66 21.20
CA ARG A 90 -2.40 9.25 20.61
C ARG A 90 -2.05 10.42 19.68
N ALA A 91 -1.13 11.31 20.09
CA ALA A 91 -0.68 12.42 19.28
C ALA A 91 -0.03 11.94 17.96
N PHE A 92 0.90 10.98 18.03
CA PHE A 92 1.51 10.39 16.84
C PHE A 92 0.48 9.72 15.93
N ALA A 93 -0.46 8.95 16.48
CA ALA A 93 -1.50 8.30 15.69
C ALA A 93 -2.38 9.32 14.95
N SER A 94 -2.81 10.39 15.62
CA SER A 94 -3.65 11.42 14.98
C SER A 94 -2.90 12.23 13.92
N HIS A 95 -1.65 12.61 14.18
CA HIS A 95 -0.82 13.30 13.19
C HIS A 95 -0.53 12.42 11.97
N ASN A 96 -0.20 11.14 12.19
CA ASN A 96 0.03 10.21 11.10
C ASN A 96 -1.23 9.97 10.27
N LEU A 97 -2.41 9.92 10.89
CA LEU A 97 -3.67 9.80 10.16
C LEU A 97 -3.92 11.02 9.25
N THR A 98 -3.72 12.22 9.79
CA THR A 98 -3.85 13.46 9.01
C THR A 98 -2.83 13.52 7.88
N LEU A 99 -1.58 13.14 8.15
CA LEU A 99 -0.52 13.10 7.15
C LEU A 99 -0.82 12.07 6.06
N SER A 100 -1.31 10.88 6.41
CA SER A 100 -1.76 9.87 5.45
C SER A 100 -2.83 10.42 4.51
N LEU A 101 -3.83 11.09 5.07
CA LEU A 101 -4.93 11.65 4.29
C LEU A 101 -4.43 12.72 3.32
N LEU A 102 -3.55 13.60 3.77
CA LEU A 102 -2.96 14.64 2.90
C LEU A 102 -2.10 14.04 1.78
N ILE A 103 -1.26 13.06 2.12
CA ILE A 103 -0.40 12.39 1.13
C ILE A 103 -1.25 11.64 0.12
N SER A 104 -2.24 10.84 0.56
CA SER A 104 -3.07 10.04 -0.34
C SER A 104 -3.93 10.93 -1.25
N LEU A 105 -4.54 11.97 -0.73
CA LEU A 105 -5.32 12.91 -1.55
C LEU A 105 -4.43 13.64 -2.57
N SER A 106 -3.26 14.12 -2.15
CA SER A 106 -2.34 14.81 -3.05
C SER A 106 -1.81 13.88 -4.14
N TRP A 107 -1.39 12.67 -3.78
CA TRP A 107 -0.88 11.68 -4.71
C TRP A 107 -1.96 11.16 -5.65
N GLY A 108 -3.14 10.80 -5.13
CA GLY A 108 -4.29 10.37 -5.92
C GLY A 108 -4.73 11.45 -6.91
N ALA A 109 -4.84 12.71 -6.47
CA ALA A 109 -5.17 13.84 -7.35
C ALA A 109 -4.10 14.04 -8.44
N LEU A 110 -2.81 13.91 -8.11
CA LEU A 110 -1.72 13.99 -9.08
C LEU A 110 -1.86 12.91 -10.15
N LEU A 111 -2.01 11.65 -9.74
CA LEU A 111 -2.18 10.54 -10.67
C LEU A 111 -3.45 10.67 -11.52
N PHE A 112 -4.55 11.12 -10.93
CA PHE A 112 -5.82 11.29 -11.65
C PHE A 112 -5.75 12.39 -12.72
N ILE A 113 -5.20 13.56 -12.36
CA ILE A 113 -5.10 14.73 -13.25
C ILE A 113 -4.07 14.47 -14.36
N PHE A 114 -2.93 13.91 -13.99
CA PHE A 114 -1.81 13.68 -14.91
C PHE A 114 -1.80 12.28 -15.53
N ALA A 115 -2.87 11.49 -15.40
CA ALA A 115 -2.95 10.13 -15.95
C ALA A 115 -2.61 10.09 -17.45
N THR A 116 -3.18 10.98 -18.25
CA THR A 116 -2.96 11.01 -19.71
C THR A 116 -1.52 11.38 -20.07
N PRO A 117 -0.93 12.49 -19.59
CA PRO A 117 0.46 12.82 -19.91
C PRO A 117 1.46 11.77 -19.37
N ILE A 118 1.21 11.15 -18.23
CA ILE A 118 2.08 10.11 -17.69
C ILE A 118 2.08 8.87 -18.61
N ILE A 119 0.90 8.42 -19.03
CA ILE A 119 0.79 7.24 -19.90
C ILE A 119 1.32 7.54 -21.31
N SER A 120 1.23 8.77 -21.80
CA SER A 120 1.77 9.13 -23.12
C SER A 120 3.30 8.95 -23.23
N ILE A 121 4.03 8.98 -22.11
CA ILE A 121 5.48 8.75 -22.08
C ILE A 121 5.85 7.31 -22.49
N TYR A 122 4.92 6.36 -22.32
CA TYR A 122 5.16 4.95 -22.64
C TYR A 122 5.01 4.63 -24.14
N GLU A 123 4.57 5.58 -24.97
CA GLU A 123 4.38 5.41 -26.41
C GLU A 123 3.58 4.14 -26.81
N LEU A 124 2.55 3.82 -26.00
CA LEU A 124 1.69 2.66 -26.20
C LEU A 124 0.77 2.85 -27.42
N GLU A 125 0.31 1.75 -28.00
CA GLU A 125 -0.75 1.79 -28.99
C GLU A 125 -1.98 2.53 -28.44
N PRO A 126 -2.70 3.33 -29.27
CA PRO A 126 -3.78 4.21 -28.78
C PRO A 126 -4.85 3.50 -27.98
N HIS A 127 -5.15 2.25 -28.34
CA HIS A 127 -6.14 1.44 -27.62
C HIS A 127 -5.65 1.01 -26.23
N ILE A 128 -4.41 0.55 -26.13
CA ILE A 128 -3.78 0.14 -24.87
C ILE A 128 -3.57 1.36 -23.95
N ALA A 129 -3.13 2.48 -24.52
CA ALA A 129 -2.96 3.73 -23.77
C ALA A 129 -4.28 4.19 -23.13
N LYS A 130 -5.41 4.10 -23.85
CA LYS A 130 -6.72 4.44 -23.30
C LYS A 130 -7.09 3.55 -22.11
N MET A 131 -6.92 2.23 -22.25
CA MET A 131 -7.17 1.29 -21.13
C MET A 131 -6.27 1.57 -19.94
N ALA A 132 -4.98 1.88 -20.18
CA ALA A 132 -4.04 2.21 -19.12
C ALA A 132 -4.42 3.49 -18.37
N VAL A 133 -4.88 4.54 -19.07
CA VAL A 133 -5.36 5.79 -18.45
C VAL A 133 -6.61 5.54 -17.61
N GLU A 134 -7.58 4.79 -18.12
CA GLU A 134 -8.80 4.45 -17.38
C GLU A 134 -8.47 3.64 -16.12
N TYR A 135 -7.62 2.64 -16.24
CA TYR A 135 -7.15 1.84 -15.12
C TYR A 135 -6.40 2.67 -14.07
N LEU A 136 -5.49 3.55 -14.50
CA LEU A 136 -4.75 4.45 -13.61
C LEU A 136 -5.68 5.40 -12.84
N ARG A 137 -6.70 5.94 -13.51
CA ARG A 137 -7.71 6.80 -12.85
C ARG A 137 -8.51 6.06 -11.80
N ILE A 138 -8.92 4.82 -12.08
CA ILE A 138 -9.63 3.98 -11.10
C ILE A 138 -8.75 3.75 -9.88
N ILE A 139 -7.49 3.36 -10.08
CA ILE A 139 -6.54 3.16 -8.97
C ILE A 139 -6.32 4.47 -8.20
N ALA A 140 -6.17 5.60 -8.88
CA ALA A 140 -5.97 6.89 -8.24
C ALA A 140 -7.12 7.29 -7.28
N THR A 141 -8.34 6.83 -7.53
CA THR A 141 -9.50 7.07 -6.64
C THR A 141 -9.52 6.13 -5.42
N ALA A 142 -8.74 5.06 -5.44
CA ALA A 142 -8.65 4.11 -4.32
C ALA A 142 -7.56 4.48 -3.29
N PHE A 143 -6.76 5.51 -3.58
CA PHE A 143 -5.74 6.07 -2.68
C PHE A 143 -6.33 7.18 -1.83
#